data_5c3c229962786103ab1b5e7633a120df
#
_entry.id   5c3c229962786103ab1b5e7633a120df
#
_cell.length_a   1.000
_cell.length_b   1.000
_cell.length_c   1.000
_cell.angle_alpha   90.00
_cell.angle_beta   90.00
_cell.angle_gamma   90.00
#
_symmetry.space_group_name_H-M   'P 1'
#
loop_
_entity.id
_entity.type
_entity.pdbx_description
1 polymer ?
#
loop_
_entity_poly.entity_id
_entity_poly.type
_entity_poly.pdbx_seq_one_letter_code
_entity_poly.pdbx_strand_id
1 'polypeptide(L)'
;MLIEIGQKAKETSYILGKMGTDLKNAGLLAAAQEILDEEDEILKANAADVAKAKERGMAPGLVDRLELNHKRIEGIVEGMRQVVGLEDPVGEVISMKRRPNGLLIGQKRVPFGVIGIIYEARPNVTADAFALCFKTGNAVILRGGSDALESNKAIVTAIRNGLKKEGIPEDAISLIEDTSHELSLIHISEPTRPEPI
;
A
#
# COMPACT_ATOMS: atom_id res chain seq x y z
N MET A 1 11.81 5.26 -15.16
CA MET A 1 11.29 4.34 -14.13
C MET A 1 10.44 5.06 -13.07
N LEU A 2 10.98 5.93 -12.18
CA LEU A 2 10.17 6.59 -11.12
C LEU A 2 9.06 7.48 -11.65
N ILE A 3 9.34 8.31 -12.66
CA ILE A 3 8.33 9.16 -13.31
C ILE A 3 7.19 8.33 -13.89
N GLU A 4 7.51 7.23 -14.53
CA GLU A 4 6.53 6.30 -15.09
C GLU A 4 5.65 5.64 -14.02
N ILE A 5 6.27 5.15 -12.92
CA ILE A 5 5.52 4.62 -11.76
C ILE A 5 4.58 5.69 -11.21
N GLY A 6 5.08 6.92 -11.05
CA GLY A 6 4.28 8.04 -10.56
C GLY A 6 3.11 8.40 -11.48
N GLN A 7 3.32 8.38 -12.80
CA GLN A 7 2.27 8.63 -13.79
C GLN A 7 1.19 7.55 -13.75
N LYS A 8 1.57 6.27 -13.79
CA LYS A 8 0.64 5.13 -13.69
C LYS A 8 -0.15 5.16 -12.40
N ALA A 9 0.51 5.38 -11.26
CA ALA A 9 -0.16 5.50 -9.97
C ALA A 9 -1.16 6.68 -9.96
N LYS A 10 -0.79 7.82 -10.56
CA LYS A 10 -1.68 8.99 -10.68
C LYS A 10 -2.91 8.69 -11.53
N GLU A 11 -2.75 8.08 -12.69
CA GLU A 11 -3.86 7.69 -13.56
C GLU A 11 -4.78 6.70 -12.84
N THR A 12 -4.20 5.69 -12.18
CA THR A 12 -4.95 4.71 -11.40
C THR A 12 -5.71 5.37 -10.24
N SER A 13 -5.12 6.37 -9.58
CA SER A 13 -5.78 7.06 -8.45
C SER A 13 -7.10 7.72 -8.85
N TYR A 14 -7.25 8.18 -10.09
CA TYR A 14 -8.53 8.73 -10.60
C TYR A 14 -9.60 7.64 -10.76
N ILE A 15 -9.20 6.40 -11.05
CA ILE A 15 -10.11 5.25 -11.09
C ILE A 15 -10.52 4.87 -9.68
N LEU A 16 -9.54 4.72 -8.76
CA LEU A 16 -9.78 4.34 -7.38
C LEU A 16 -10.65 5.35 -6.62
N GLY A 17 -10.46 6.64 -6.88
CA GLY A 17 -11.23 7.71 -6.26
C GLY A 17 -12.73 7.72 -6.64
N LYS A 18 -13.09 7.05 -7.74
CA LYS A 18 -14.48 6.87 -8.21
C LYS A 18 -15.05 5.50 -7.89
N MET A 19 -14.23 4.59 -7.36
CA MET A 19 -14.60 3.21 -7.08
C MET A 19 -15.55 3.14 -5.88
N GLY A 20 -16.64 2.38 -6.02
CA GLY A 20 -17.57 2.13 -4.92
C GLY A 20 -16.98 1.20 -3.86
N THR A 21 -17.56 1.25 -2.66
CA THR A 21 -17.12 0.48 -1.49
C THR A 21 -17.10 -1.03 -1.76
N ASP A 22 -18.13 -1.55 -2.44
CA ASP A 22 -18.25 -3.00 -2.71
C ASP A 22 -17.09 -3.51 -3.56
N LEU A 23 -16.71 -2.77 -4.62
CA LEU A 23 -15.59 -3.17 -5.47
C LEU A 23 -14.24 -3.03 -4.76
N LYS A 24 -14.07 -2.00 -3.90
CA LYS A 24 -12.88 -1.91 -3.03
C LYS A 24 -12.80 -3.10 -2.07
N ASN A 25 -13.91 -3.48 -1.47
CA ASN A 25 -13.95 -4.63 -0.56
C ASN A 25 -13.67 -5.94 -1.31
N ALA A 26 -14.23 -6.14 -2.50
CA ALA A 26 -13.95 -7.29 -3.36
C ALA A 26 -12.45 -7.37 -3.71
N GLY A 27 -11.85 -6.26 -4.12
CA GLY A 27 -10.41 -6.18 -4.41
C GLY A 27 -9.53 -6.51 -3.20
N LEU A 28 -9.88 -6.02 -2.00
CA LEU A 28 -9.15 -6.36 -0.77
C LEU A 28 -9.27 -7.84 -0.42
N LEU A 29 -10.46 -8.43 -0.55
CA LEU A 29 -10.69 -9.85 -0.27
C LEU A 29 -9.97 -10.73 -1.29
N ALA A 30 -9.99 -10.38 -2.58
CA ALA A 30 -9.28 -11.09 -3.62
C ALA A 30 -7.76 -11.02 -3.40
N ALA A 31 -7.23 -9.84 -3.06
CA ALA A 31 -5.80 -9.68 -2.72
C ALA A 31 -5.41 -10.49 -1.48
N ALA A 32 -6.25 -10.51 -0.44
CA ALA A 32 -6.03 -11.30 0.76
C ALA A 32 -6.04 -12.81 0.47
N GLN A 33 -6.92 -13.27 -0.43
CA GLN A 33 -6.97 -14.67 -0.85
C GLN A 33 -5.73 -15.06 -1.65
N GLU A 34 -5.25 -14.21 -2.57
CA GLU A 34 -4.02 -14.50 -3.33
C GLU A 34 -2.78 -14.57 -2.44
N ILE A 35 -2.70 -13.79 -1.36
CA ILE A 35 -1.61 -13.91 -0.38
C ILE A 35 -1.62 -15.30 0.28
N LEU A 36 -2.79 -15.89 0.52
CA LEU A 36 -2.89 -17.28 1.02
C LEU A 36 -2.56 -18.30 -0.06
N ASP A 37 -3.07 -18.11 -1.27
CA ASP A 37 -2.89 -19.06 -2.38
C ASP A 37 -1.41 -19.09 -2.83
N GLU A 38 -0.69 -17.96 -2.71
CA GLU A 38 0.73 -17.83 -3.06
C GLU A 38 1.66 -17.89 -1.81
N GLU A 39 1.17 -18.38 -0.68
CA GLU A 39 1.91 -18.43 0.59
C GLU A 39 3.27 -19.11 0.46
N ASP A 40 3.36 -20.25 -0.23
CA ASP A 40 4.61 -20.99 -0.39
C ASP A 40 5.68 -20.17 -1.13
N GLU A 41 5.30 -19.41 -2.15
CA GLU A 41 6.23 -18.55 -2.89
C GLU A 41 6.63 -17.33 -2.06
N ILE A 42 5.73 -16.77 -1.26
CA ILE A 42 6.04 -15.69 -0.33
C ILE A 42 7.02 -16.16 0.76
N LEU A 43 6.79 -17.34 1.34
CA LEU A 43 7.67 -17.92 2.36
C LEU A 43 9.05 -18.25 1.80
N LYS A 44 9.12 -18.76 0.57
CA LYS A 44 10.38 -19.04 -0.13
C LYS A 44 11.18 -17.77 -0.39
N ALA A 45 10.54 -16.71 -0.87
CA ALA A 45 11.16 -15.40 -1.06
C ALA A 45 11.66 -14.83 0.29
N ASN A 46 10.87 -14.96 1.34
CA ASN A 46 11.21 -14.51 2.67
C ASN A 46 12.40 -15.30 3.26
N ALA A 47 12.45 -16.61 3.07
CA ALA A 47 13.58 -17.43 3.51
C ALA A 47 14.91 -16.95 2.87
N ALA A 48 14.88 -16.54 1.60
CA ALA A 48 16.07 -15.99 0.93
C ALA A 48 16.50 -14.65 1.54
N ASP A 49 15.56 -13.76 1.86
CA ASP A 49 15.86 -12.48 2.53
C ASP A 49 16.43 -12.71 3.93
N VAL A 50 15.80 -13.62 4.71
CA VAL A 50 16.27 -13.98 6.07
C VAL A 50 17.67 -14.58 6.05
N ALA A 51 17.97 -15.45 5.08
CA ALA A 51 19.32 -16.03 4.93
C ALA A 51 20.36 -14.94 4.70
N LYS A 52 20.12 -14.04 3.73
CA LYS A 52 21.00 -12.90 3.43
C LYS A 52 21.19 -11.98 4.64
N ALA A 53 20.11 -11.72 5.40
CA ALA A 53 20.16 -10.88 6.61
C ALA A 53 21.04 -11.52 7.70
N LYS A 54 20.91 -12.83 7.93
CA LYS A 54 21.73 -13.58 8.88
C LYS A 54 23.21 -13.60 8.47
N GLU A 55 23.52 -13.81 7.19
CA GLU A 55 24.89 -13.77 6.66
C GLU A 55 25.55 -12.40 6.86
N ARG A 56 24.78 -11.32 6.78
CA ARG A 56 25.26 -9.94 7.03
C ARG A 56 25.40 -9.60 8.52
N GLY A 57 25.06 -10.53 9.41
CA GLY A 57 25.14 -10.32 10.86
C GLY A 57 24.04 -9.44 11.44
N MET A 58 22.85 -9.42 10.81
CA MET A 58 21.71 -8.67 11.33
C MET A 58 21.35 -9.13 12.75
N ALA A 59 21.02 -8.17 13.64
CA ALA A 59 20.67 -8.48 15.01
C ALA A 59 19.42 -9.40 15.09
N PRO A 60 19.38 -10.39 16.01
CA PRO A 60 18.31 -11.39 16.07
C PRO A 60 16.89 -10.80 16.14
N GLY A 61 16.71 -9.69 16.87
CA GLY A 61 15.42 -9.01 16.94
C GLY A 61 14.95 -8.34 15.63
N LEU A 62 15.89 -8.00 14.73
CA LEU A 62 15.56 -7.51 13.41
C LEU A 62 15.25 -8.65 12.45
N VAL A 63 15.98 -9.77 12.57
CA VAL A 63 15.70 -10.99 11.82
C VAL A 63 14.30 -11.52 12.16
N ASP A 64 13.91 -11.53 13.44
CA ASP A 64 12.55 -11.93 13.84
C ASP A 64 11.46 -11.05 13.20
N ARG A 65 11.71 -9.74 13.09
CA ARG A 65 10.75 -8.82 12.41
C ARG A 65 10.65 -9.03 10.91
N LEU A 66 11.72 -9.51 10.29
CA LEU A 66 11.79 -9.82 8.86
C LEU A 66 11.13 -11.16 8.54
N GLU A 67 11.27 -12.14 9.42
CA GLU A 67 10.85 -13.52 9.18
C GLU A 67 9.33 -13.63 9.09
N LEU A 68 8.84 -14.29 8.04
CA LEU A 68 7.44 -14.69 7.87
C LEU A 68 7.29 -16.19 8.16
N ASN A 69 6.11 -16.56 8.61
CA ASN A 69 5.66 -17.92 8.75
C ASN A 69 4.15 -17.96 8.49
N HIS A 70 3.58 -19.15 8.38
CA HIS A 70 2.15 -19.34 8.14
C HIS A 70 1.26 -18.45 9.04
N LYS A 71 1.49 -18.47 10.35
CA LYS A 71 0.72 -17.67 11.30
C LYS A 71 0.83 -16.16 11.07
N ARG A 72 2.00 -15.68 10.64
CA ARG A 72 2.19 -14.24 10.31
C ARG A 72 1.49 -13.87 9.01
N ILE A 73 1.46 -14.78 8.03
CA ILE A 73 0.70 -14.59 6.79
C ILE A 73 -0.80 -14.59 7.06
N GLU A 74 -1.30 -15.52 7.88
CA GLU A 74 -2.70 -15.49 8.34
C GLU A 74 -3.03 -14.17 9.04
N GLY A 75 -2.11 -13.65 9.87
CA GLY A 75 -2.26 -12.35 10.53
C GLY A 75 -2.34 -11.16 9.55
N ILE A 76 -1.56 -11.19 8.46
CA ILE A 76 -1.64 -10.19 7.39
C ILE A 76 -3.03 -10.23 6.73
N VAL A 77 -3.48 -11.42 6.35
CA VAL A 77 -4.78 -11.62 5.71
C VAL A 77 -5.93 -11.19 6.61
N GLU A 78 -5.86 -11.54 7.88
CA GLU A 78 -6.86 -11.11 8.86
C GLU A 78 -6.88 -9.58 9.01
N GLY A 79 -5.72 -8.92 9.05
CA GLY A 79 -5.62 -7.46 9.04
C GLY A 79 -6.30 -6.84 7.82
N MET A 80 -6.10 -7.41 6.61
CA MET A 80 -6.78 -6.96 5.41
C MET A 80 -8.31 -7.16 5.49
N ARG A 81 -8.77 -8.28 6.04
CA ARG A 81 -10.21 -8.54 6.26
C ARG A 81 -10.83 -7.55 7.27
N GLN A 82 -10.09 -7.18 8.30
CA GLN A 82 -10.52 -6.15 9.25
C GLN A 82 -10.69 -4.79 8.56
N VAL A 83 -9.78 -4.42 7.65
CA VAL A 83 -9.91 -3.19 6.85
C VAL A 83 -11.14 -3.23 5.94
N VAL A 84 -11.53 -4.39 5.41
CA VAL A 84 -12.80 -4.56 4.66
C VAL A 84 -13.99 -4.20 5.53
N GLY A 85 -13.99 -4.56 6.81
CA GLY A 85 -15.06 -4.26 7.78
C GLY A 85 -15.15 -2.79 8.20
N LEU A 86 -14.16 -1.96 7.89
CA LEU A 86 -14.20 -0.53 8.20
C LEU A 86 -15.13 0.22 7.24
N GLU A 87 -15.73 1.29 7.74
CA GLU A 87 -16.50 2.22 6.90
C GLU A 87 -15.58 2.88 5.85
N ASP A 88 -16.14 3.09 4.65
CA ASP A 88 -15.44 3.81 3.59
C ASP A 88 -15.59 5.33 3.83
N PRO A 89 -14.49 6.04 4.11
CA PRO A 89 -14.58 7.47 4.40
C PRO A 89 -14.76 8.33 3.13
N VAL A 90 -14.58 7.75 1.94
CA VAL A 90 -14.63 8.50 0.69
C VAL A 90 -16.08 8.92 0.39
N GLY A 91 -16.26 10.22 0.28
CA GLY A 91 -17.60 10.77 0.00
C GLY A 91 -18.40 11.15 1.23
N GLU A 92 -17.94 10.86 2.45
CA GLU A 92 -18.57 11.30 3.69
C GLU A 92 -18.70 12.82 3.72
N VAL A 93 -19.91 13.32 4.03
CA VAL A 93 -20.18 14.75 4.22
C VAL A 93 -20.04 15.09 5.69
N ILE A 94 -18.98 15.82 6.03
CA ILE A 94 -18.68 16.20 7.41
C ILE A 94 -19.61 17.32 7.90
N SER A 95 -19.92 18.28 7.04
CA SER A 95 -20.79 19.41 7.37
C SER A 95 -21.46 19.99 6.13
N MET A 96 -22.62 20.61 6.33
CA MET A 96 -23.36 21.32 5.31
C MET A 96 -23.94 22.61 5.93
N LYS A 97 -23.65 23.78 5.37
CA LYS A 97 -24.08 25.08 5.91
C LYS A 97 -24.65 25.98 4.83
N ARG A 98 -25.84 26.55 5.08
CA ARG A 98 -26.42 27.59 4.25
C ARG A 98 -25.83 28.95 4.62
N ARG A 99 -25.37 29.69 3.64
CA ARG A 99 -24.87 31.06 3.82
C ARG A 99 -26.02 32.08 3.71
N PRO A 100 -25.85 33.33 4.20
CA PRO A 100 -26.87 34.39 4.11
C PRO A 100 -27.29 34.69 2.66
N ASN A 101 -26.41 34.51 1.68
CA ASN A 101 -26.71 34.69 0.26
C ASN A 101 -27.45 33.47 -0.37
N GLY A 102 -27.86 32.49 0.44
CA GLY A 102 -28.55 31.27 -0.02
C GLY A 102 -27.65 30.13 -0.49
N LEU A 103 -26.35 30.34 -0.64
CA LEU A 103 -25.40 29.30 -1.07
C LEU A 103 -25.30 28.20 -0.02
N LEU A 104 -25.36 26.93 -0.48
CA LEU A 104 -25.14 25.76 0.37
C LEU A 104 -23.69 25.27 0.21
N ILE A 105 -22.91 25.36 1.28
CA ILE A 105 -21.50 24.94 1.29
C ILE A 105 -21.37 23.68 2.13
N GLY A 106 -20.76 22.62 1.55
CA GLY A 106 -20.47 21.37 2.22
C GLY A 106 -18.99 21.05 2.26
N GLN A 107 -18.58 20.31 3.27
CA GLN A 107 -17.26 19.72 3.40
C GLN A 107 -17.38 18.22 3.22
N LYS A 108 -16.68 17.67 2.21
CA LYS A 108 -16.72 16.25 1.85
C LYS A 108 -15.33 15.66 1.85
N ARG A 109 -15.19 14.43 2.36
CA ARG A 109 -13.92 13.68 2.31
C ARG A 109 -13.63 13.19 0.90
N VAL A 110 -12.39 13.34 0.45
CA VAL A 110 -11.88 12.87 -0.84
C VAL A 110 -10.55 12.18 -0.66
N PRO A 111 -10.15 11.23 -1.54
CA PRO A 111 -8.83 10.63 -1.52
C PRO A 111 -7.72 11.66 -1.72
N PHE A 112 -6.53 11.40 -1.20
CA PHE A 112 -5.31 12.19 -1.52
C PHE A 112 -4.85 11.96 -2.96
N GLY A 113 -5.12 10.79 -3.51
CA GLY A 113 -4.71 10.37 -4.85
C GLY A 113 -3.59 9.34 -4.81
N VAL A 114 -2.34 9.76 -4.71
CA VAL A 114 -1.17 8.87 -4.61
C VAL A 114 -0.47 9.10 -3.28
N ILE A 115 -0.17 8.00 -2.58
CA ILE A 115 0.54 8.02 -1.30
C ILE A 115 1.85 7.26 -1.46
N GLY A 116 2.98 7.92 -1.15
CA GLY A 116 4.28 7.28 -1.04
C GLY A 116 4.56 6.87 0.39
N ILE A 117 4.96 5.61 0.61
CA ILE A 117 5.29 5.08 1.95
C ILE A 117 6.67 4.46 1.92
N ILE A 118 7.57 4.98 2.78
CA ILE A 118 8.91 4.45 3.00
C ILE A 118 8.91 3.74 4.34
N TYR A 119 9.37 2.49 4.38
CA TYR A 119 9.39 1.66 5.58
C TYR A 119 10.61 0.75 5.61
N GLU A 120 10.93 0.22 6.78
CA GLU A 120 12.06 -0.67 6.99
C GLU A 120 11.73 -2.14 6.62
N ALA A 121 12.59 -3.06 7.04
CA ALA A 121 12.50 -4.50 6.78
C ALA A 121 11.36 -5.19 7.56
N ARG A 122 10.11 -4.92 7.18
CA ARG A 122 8.89 -5.53 7.74
C ARG A 122 7.93 -5.87 6.60
N PRO A 123 7.95 -7.11 6.08
CA PRO A 123 7.14 -7.49 4.93
C PRO A 123 5.62 -7.30 5.12
N ASN A 124 5.11 -7.48 6.35
CA ASN A 124 3.69 -7.26 6.65
C ASN A 124 3.22 -5.83 6.35
N VAL A 125 4.09 -4.82 6.51
CA VAL A 125 3.75 -3.41 6.25
C VAL A 125 3.34 -3.20 4.79
N THR A 126 3.86 -3.99 3.86
CA THR A 126 3.49 -3.94 2.43
C THR A 126 1.99 -4.14 2.23
N ALA A 127 1.42 -5.16 2.86
CA ALA A 127 -0.02 -5.46 2.76
C ALA A 127 -0.87 -4.49 3.59
N ASP A 128 -0.42 -4.14 4.80
CA ASP A 128 -1.13 -3.21 5.68
C ASP A 128 -1.26 -1.83 5.04
N ALA A 129 -0.15 -1.31 4.50
CA ALA A 129 -0.10 -0.02 3.82
C ALA A 129 -0.99 -0.01 2.57
N PHE A 130 -0.94 -1.09 1.77
CA PHE A 130 -1.82 -1.24 0.62
C PHE A 130 -3.29 -1.21 1.05
N ALA A 131 -3.68 -2.06 2.01
CA ALA A 131 -5.08 -2.20 2.40
C ALA A 131 -5.69 -0.87 2.86
N LEU A 132 -4.97 -0.12 3.70
CA LEU A 132 -5.43 1.18 4.21
C LEU A 132 -5.51 2.24 3.10
N CYS A 133 -4.50 2.34 2.23
CA CYS A 133 -4.49 3.30 1.13
C CYS A 133 -5.59 2.97 0.11
N PHE A 134 -5.72 1.72 -0.27
CA PHE A 134 -6.68 1.25 -1.25
C PHE A 134 -8.13 1.42 -0.76
N LYS A 135 -8.44 1.05 0.49
CA LYS A 135 -9.76 1.24 1.10
C LYS A 135 -10.18 2.71 1.05
N THR A 136 -9.24 3.62 1.23
CA THR A 136 -9.49 5.07 1.20
C THR A 136 -9.37 5.69 -0.20
N GLY A 137 -9.34 4.86 -1.26
CA GLY A 137 -9.38 5.28 -2.66
C GLY A 137 -8.08 5.86 -3.20
N ASN A 138 -6.94 5.53 -2.58
CA ASN A 138 -5.63 6.01 -3.00
C ASN A 138 -4.81 4.89 -3.66
N ALA A 139 -4.03 5.25 -4.68
CA ALA A 139 -2.93 4.43 -5.15
C ALA A 139 -1.73 4.58 -4.20
N VAL A 140 -0.95 3.50 -4.00
CA VAL A 140 0.21 3.51 -3.11
C VAL A 140 1.49 3.16 -3.84
N ILE A 141 2.55 3.93 -3.59
CA ILE A 141 3.91 3.64 -4.03
C ILE A 141 4.71 3.30 -2.79
N LEU A 142 5.23 2.08 -2.75
CA LEU A 142 5.93 1.52 -1.61
C LEU A 142 7.44 1.51 -1.85
N ARG A 143 8.21 1.84 -0.84
CA ARG A 143 9.66 1.64 -0.80
C ARG A 143 10.03 0.97 0.51
N GLY A 144 10.27 -0.33 0.44
CA GLY A 144 10.77 -1.13 1.57
C GLY A 144 12.30 -1.06 1.70
N GLY A 145 12.81 -1.51 2.84
CA GLY A 145 14.24 -1.72 3.04
C GLY A 145 14.79 -2.83 2.14
N SER A 146 16.09 -2.77 1.84
CA SER A 146 16.79 -3.77 0.99
C SER A 146 16.73 -5.19 1.53
N ASP A 147 16.60 -5.34 2.84
CA ASP A 147 16.63 -6.64 3.51
C ASP A 147 15.34 -7.45 3.33
N ALA A 148 14.24 -6.82 2.90
CA ALA A 148 12.93 -7.45 2.68
C ALA A 148 12.47 -7.37 1.22
N LEU A 149 13.38 -7.13 0.28
CA LEU A 149 13.01 -6.81 -1.10
C LEU A 149 12.29 -7.96 -1.80
N GLU A 150 12.79 -9.19 -1.71
CA GLU A 150 12.17 -10.34 -2.37
C GLU A 150 10.82 -10.70 -1.73
N SER A 151 10.72 -10.61 -0.41
CA SER A 151 9.46 -10.77 0.32
C SER A 151 8.41 -9.74 -0.11
N ASN A 152 8.81 -8.47 -0.21
CA ASN A 152 7.92 -7.38 -0.62
C ASN A 152 7.46 -7.56 -2.07
N LYS A 153 8.34 -8.01 -2.98
CA LYS A 153 7.98 -8.32 -4.38
C LYS A 153 6.94 -9.43 -4.46
N ALA A 154 7.14 -10.51 -3.71
CA ALA A 154 6.21 -11.63 -3.69
C ALA A 154 4.82 -11.18 -3.20
N ILE A 155 4.75 -10.44 -2.10
CA ILE A 155 3.49 -9.91 -1.55
C ILE A 155 2.81 -8.95 -2.55
N VAL A 156 3.56 -8.03 -3.17
CA VAL A 156 3.00 -7.10 -4.17
C VAL A 156 2.48 -7.86 -5.39
N THR A 157 3.16 -8.92 -5.82
CA THR A 157 2.71 -9.77 -6.94
C THR A 157 1.38 -10.45 -6.60
N ALA A 158 1.27 -11.07 -5.43
CA ALA A 158 0.04 -11.69 -4.96
C ALA A 158 -1.11 -10.67 -4.91
N ILE A 159 -0.89 -9.48 -4.32
CA ILE A 159 -1.89 -8.41 -4.27
C ILE A 159 -2.34 -8.01 -5.68
N ARG A 160 -1.42 -7.79 -6.62
CA ARG A 160 -1.73 -7.43 -8.01
C ARG A 160 -2.54 -8.51 -8.72
N ASN A 161 -2.21 -9.79 -8.49
CA ASN A 161 -2.96 -10.91 -9.04
C ASN A 161 -4.41 -10.92 -8.54
N GLY A 162 -4.61 -10.68 -7.24
CA GLY A 162 -5.94 -10.52 -6.67
C GLY A 162 -6.73 -9.36 -7.27
N LEU A 163 -6.11 -8.19 -7.43
CA LEU A 163 -6.76 -7.03 -8.04
C LEU A 163 -7.17 -7.29 -9.49
N LYS A 164 -6.32 -7.97 -10.26
CA LYS A 164 -6.62 -8.35 -11.66
C LYS A 164 -7.86 -9.24 -11.77
N LYS A 165 -8.07 -10.16 -10.84
CA LYS A 165 -9.26 -11.04 -10.82
C LYS A 165 -10.57 -10.25 -10.71
N GLU A 166 -10.52 -9.12 -10.02
CA GLU A 166 -11.66 -8.19 -9.84
C GLU A 166 -11.70 -7.08 -10.92
N GLY A 167 -10.84 -7.13 -11.95
CA GLY A 167 -10.77 -6.10 -12.99
C GLY A 167 -10.25 -4.75 -12.50
N ILE A 168 -9.53 -4.72 -11.39
CA ILE A 168 -8.95 -3.52 -10.79
C ILE A 168 -7.52 -3.35 -11.30
N PRO A 169 -7.10 -2.11 -11.67
CA PRO A 169 -5.75 -1.85 -12.15
C PRO A 169 -4.67 -2.28 -11.14
N GLU A 170 -3.69 -3.03 -11.61
CA GLU A 170 -2.56 -3.50 -10.79
C GLU A 170 -1.68 -2.37 -10.25
N ASP A 171 -1.67 -1.22 -10.95
CA ASP A 171 -0.93 -0.02 -10.54
C ASP A 171 -1.56 0.71 -9.33
N ALA A 172 -2.62 0.13 -8.72
CA ALA A 172 -3.11 0.54 -7.39
C ALA A 172 -2.04 0.36 -6.30
N ILE A 173 -1.10 -0.58 -6.51
CA ILE A 173 0.09 -0.77 -5.68
C ILE A 173 1.34 -0.84 -6.56
N SER A 174 2.34 -0.06 -6.23
CA SER A 174 3.65 -0.07 -6.88
C SER A 174 4.77 -0.21 -5.86
N LEU A 175 5.80 -1.00 -6.19
CA LEU A 175 6.99 -1.16 -5.38
C LEU A 175 8.19 -0.55 -6.11
N ILE A 176 8.94 0.30 -5.42
CA ILE A 176 10.23 0.78 -5.88
C ILE A 176 11.27 -0.26 -5.50
N GLU A 177 11.85 -0.91 -6.51
CA GLU A 177 12.84 -1.98 -6.31
C GLU A 177 14.26 -1.45 -6.09
N ASP A 178 14.52 -0.22 -6.51
CA ASP A 178 15.78 0.44 -6.25
C ASP A 178 15.88 0.86 -4.78
N THR A 179 16.75 0.17 -4.05
CA THR A 179 16.98 0.39 -2.62
C THR A 179 18.14 1.33 -2.33
N SER A 180 18.72 2.00 -3.36
CA SER A 180 19.82 2.94 -3.18
C SER A 180 19.45 4.13 -2.29
N HIS A 181 20.41 4.59 -1.46
CA HIS A 181 20.20 5.75 -0.58
C HIS A 181 20.01 7.06 -1.35
N GLU A 182 20.52 7.17 -2.57
CA GLU A 182 20.38 8.36 -3.41
C GLU A 182 18.90 8.68 -3.70
N LEU A 183 18.08 7.66 -3.96
CA LEU A 183 16.65 7.81 -4.16
C LEU A 183 15.91 8.27 -2.89
N SER A 184 16.39 7.92 -1.70
CA SER A 184 15.81 8.41 -0.43
C SER A 184 16.02 9.92 -0.24
N LEU A 185 17.19 10.42 -0.63
CA LEU A 185 17.55 11.83 -0.43
C LEU A 185 16.80 12.78 -1.37
N ILE A 186 16.50 12.35 -2.60
CA ILE A 186 15.75 13.14 -3.59
C ILE A 186 14.33 13.45 -3.11
N HIS A 187 13.71 12.56 -2.33
CA HIS A 187 12.34 12.74 -1.83
C HIS A 187 12.24 13.50 -0.49
N ILE A 188 13.34 13.63 0.24
CA ILE A 188 13.35 14.30 1.57
C ILE A 188 13.73 15.79 1.46
N SER A 189 14.38 16.21 0.39
CA SER A 189 15.00 17.54 0.29
C SER A 189 14.18 18.61 -0.42
N GLU A 190 13.00 18.33 -0.96
CA GLU A 190 12.12 19.38 -1.49
C GLU A 190 11.07 19.81 -0.47
N PRO A 191 11.13 21.06 0.01
CA PRO A 191 10.06 21.60 0.83
C PRO A 191 8.81 21.78 -0.04
N THR A 192 7.83 20.90 0.15
CA THR A 192 6.53 20.94 -0.55
C THR A 192 5.58 21.99 0.03
N ARG A 193 6.07 22.96 0.79
CA ARG A 193 5.26 24.04 1.31
C ARG A 193 5.39 25.25 0.38
N PRO A 194 4.31 25.68 -0.32
CA PRO A 194 4.28 27.01 -0.92
C PRO A 194 4.48 28.03 0.20
N GLU A 195 5.37 28.97 0.02
CA GLU A 195 5.47 30.12 0.92
C GLU A 195 4.10 30.82 0.97
N PRO A 196 3.60 31.20 2.16
CA PRO A 196 2.37 31.97 2.25
C PRO A 196 2.59 33.34 1.57
N ILE A 197 1.73 33.63 0.61
CA ILE A 197 1.58 34.93 -0.02
C ILE A 197 0.97 35.87 0.99
#